data_d9b6be468bc3e33485f5b3b850aa6e8d
#
_entry.id   d9b6be468bc3e33485f5b3b850aa6e8d
#
_cell.length_a   1.000
_cell.length_b   1.000
_cell.length_c   1.000
_cell.angle_alpha   90.00
_cell.angle_beta   90.00
_cell.angle_gamma   90.00
#
_symmetry.space_group_name_H-M   'P 1'
#
loop_
_entity.id
_entity.type
_entity.pdbx_description
1 polymer ?
#
loop_
_entity_poly.entity_id
_entity_poly.type
_entity_poly.pdbx_seq_one_letter_code
_entity_poly.pdbx_strand_id
1 'polypeptide(L)'
;MKKSLIALAVLASTGAMAQSSVTLYGIVDVALQTSKVTNSPRQNTMESGGVNGSRFGLKGSEDLGGGLKALFVLENGFKADTGAIGGGAGLNGITNTKPATAMFGRKAYVGLAGGFGEFRLGNVPTAYDDTAINANSIFDSNYAPAYSVWAGGHNYNGTPGNSVYYASPSFGGVTLAASYALGENKTTTMNAKGLGAINVQYAGGPIYASLAYQEDKTSAPGVGTVATNAYKDTLANFSYDLGVVKLLTSYNRQVATDNTKSDQFQLGADVPVGAALTLSGGYAYSKDKLNGSTTEKRQGFGLGAKYALSKRTFVYTAATFAEQKPTGGTKVKGDVYAVGVQHSF
;
A
#
# COMPACT_ATOMS: atom_id res chain seq x y z
N MET A 1 25.05 -57.05 7.50
CA MET A 1 24.33 -56.07 8.36
C MET A 1 24.67 -54.61 8.11
N LYS A 2 25.90 -54.22 7.71
CA LYS A 2 26.26 -52.79 7.48
C LYS A 2 25.60 -52.15 6.23
N LYS A 3 25.28 -52.93 5.19
CA LYS A 3 24.63 -52.47 3.95
C LYS A 3 23.13 -52.17 4.12
N SER A 4 22.45 -52.86 5.04
CA SER A 4 21.02 -52.64 5.32
C SER A 4 20.77 -51.35 6.15
N LEU A 5 21.72 -50.97 7.01
CA LEU A 5 21.63 -49.71 7.80
C LEU A 5 21.80 -48.45 6.92
N ILE A 6 22.65 -48.54 5.88
CA ILE A 6 22.84 -47.45 4.93
C ILE A 6 21.58 -47.30 4.04
N ALA A 7 20.97 -48.37 3.60
CA ALA A 7 19.72 -48.35 2.83
C ALA A 7 18.55 -47.78 3.68
N LEU A 8 18.49 -48.11 4.98
CA LEU A 8 17.47 -47.55 5.89
C LEU A 8 17.68 -46.06 6.18
N ALA A 9 18.93 -45.61 6.29
CA ALA A 9 19.26 -44.21 6.46
C ALA A 9 18.93 -43.37 5.20
N VAL A 10 19.14 -43.92 4.00
CA VAL A 10 18.76 -43.27 2.73
C VAL A 10 17.24 -43.25 2.57
N LEU A 11 16.50 -44.29 2.98
CA LEU A 11 15.03 -44.30 2.97
C LEU A 11 14.44 -43.38 4.05
N ALA A 12 15.09 -43.21 5.20
CA ALA A 12 14.67 -42.27 6.22
C ALA A 12 14.93 -40.79 5.83
N SER A 13 15.95 -40.54 5.01
CA SER A 13 16.22 -39.17 4.49
C SER A 13 15.28 -38.75 3.38
N THR A 14 14.57 -39.68 2.71
CA THR A 14 13.54 -39.31 1.70
C THR A 14 12.18 -38.99 2.31
N GLY A 15 11.97 -39.24 3.62
CA GLY A 15 10.72 -38.93 4.31
C GLY A 15 10.57 -37.48 4.80
N ALA A 16 11.65 -36.71 4.78
CA ALA A 16 11.64 -35.27 5.10
C ALA A 16 11.62 -34.43 3.82
N MET A 17 10.73 -34.73 2.89
CA MET A 17 10.40 -33.79 1.80
C MET A 17 9.65 -32.64 2.45
N ALA A 18 10.37 -31.59 2.78
CA ALA A 18 9.78 -30.30 3.10
C ALA A 18 8.75 -30.00 2.01
N GLN A 19 7.48 -29.92 2.36
CA GLN A 19 6.41 -29.71 1.40
C GLN A 19 6.48 -28.28 0.88
N SER A 20 7.33 -28.07 -0.13
CA SER A 20 7.42 -26.80 -0.87
C SER A 20 6.10 -26.54 -1.57
N SER A 21 5.47 -25.44 -1.29
CA SER A 21 4.22 -25.05 -1.93
C SER A 21 4.42 -23.80 -2.76
N VAL A 22 3.98 -23.83 -4.02
CA VAL A 22 3.88 -22.65 -4.87
C VAL A 22 2.40 -22.37 -5.13
N THR A 23 1.97 -21.17 -4.85
CA THR A 23 0.58 -20.75 -5.01
C THR A 23 0.52 -19.62 -6.05
N LEU A 24 -0.31 -19.79 -7.06
CA LEU A 24 -0.78 -18.71 -7.93
C LEU A 24 -1.92 -18.00 -7.21
N TYR A 25 -1.88 -16.68 -7.19
CA TYR A 25 -2.94 -15.85 -6.61
C TYR A 25 -3.13 -14.57 -7.42
N GLY A 26 -4.28 -13.92 -7.25
CA GLY A 26 -4.51 -12.66 -7.94
C GLY A 26 -5.83 -12.01 -7.59
N ILE A 27 -5.99 -10.80 -8.13
CA ILE A 27 -7.19 -9.98 -8.03
C ILE A 27 -7.45 -9.36 -9.39
N VAL A 28 -8.70 -9.42 -9.84
CA VAL A 28 -9.22 -8.63 -10.96
C VAL A 28 -10.29 -7.71 -10.40
N ASP A 29 -10.09 -6.41 -10.56
CA ASP A 29 -11.00 -5.37 -10.08
C ASP A 29 -11.23 -4.38 -11.23
N VAL A 30 -12.50 -4.22 -11.64
CA VAL A 30 -12.93 -3.33 -12.73
C VAL A 30 -14.15 -2.55 -12.29
N ALA A 31 -14.16 -1.25 -12.58
CA ALA A 31 -15.28 -0.35 -12.31
C ALA A 31 -15.66 0.49 -13.53
N LEU A 32 -16.94 0.77 -13.67
CA LEU A 32 -17.43 1.88 -14.47
C LEU A 32 -17.46 3.11 -13.56
N GLN A 33 -16.88 4.20 -14.04
CA GLN A 33 -16.71 5.43 -13.29
C GLN A 33 -17.21 6.62 -14.11
N THR A 34 -17.84 7.57 -13.43
CA THR A 34 -18.09 8.91 -13.97
C THR A 34 -17.48 9.93 -13.02
N SER A 35 -16.71 10.88 -13.56
CA SER A 35 -16.02 11.89 -12.77
C SER A 35 -16.12 13.28 -13.40
N LYS A 36 -16.05 14.31 -12.57
CA LYS A 36 -16.04 15.70 -13.02
C LYS A 36 -15.12 16.52 -12.14
N VAL A 37 -14.38 17.43 -12.74
CA VAL A 37 -13.60 18.47 -12.07
C VAL A 37 -14.09 19.84 -12.55
N THR A 38 -14.02 20.87 -11.71
CA THR A 38 -14.37 22.26 -12.05
C THR A 38 -13.74 22.65 -13.40
N ASN A 39 -14.53 23.28 -14.26
CA ASN A 39 -14.13 23.71 -15.62
C ASN A 39 -13.75 22.60 -16.60
N SER A 40 -14.03 21.33 -16.28
CA SER A 40 -13.83 20.20 -17.20
C SER A 40 -15.17 19.51 -17.51
N PRO A 41 -15.32 18.90 -18.70
CA PRO A 41 -16.49 18.06 -18.98
C PRO A 41 -16.49 16.83 -18.05
N ARG A 42 -17.67 16.25 -17.82
CA ARG A 42 -17.80 14.97 -17.15
C ARG A 42 -17.21 13.86 -18.01
N GLN A 43 -16.38 13.01 -17.42
CA GLN A 43 -15.77 11.87 -18.09
C GLN A 43 -16.42 10.58 -17.60
N ASN A 44 -16.63 9.65 -18.54
CA ASN A 44 -17.07 8.28 -18.25
C ASN A 44 -15.94 7.35 -18.66
N THR A 45 -15.45 6.56 -17.71
CA THR A 45 -14.29 5.69 -17.91
C THR A 45 -14.57 4.29 -17.36
N MET A 46 -13.85 3.31 -17.87
CA MET A 46 -13.67 2.02 -17.21
C MET A 46 -12.33 2.06 -16.51
N GLU A 47 -12.33 1.75 -15.22
CA GLU A 47 -11.13 1.82 -14.38
C GLU A 47 -10.74 0.43 -13.88
N SER A 48 -9.45 0.14 -13.89
CA SER A 48 -8.89 -1.04 -13.25
C SER A 48 -8.41 -0.71 -11.83
N GLY A 49 -8.83 -1.52 -10.86
CA GLY A 49 -8.34 -1.39 -9.50
C GLY A 49 -9.06 -0.32 -8.69
N GLY A 50 -10.37 -0.23 -8.80
CA GLY A 50 -11.17 0.74 -8.03
C GLY A 50 -11.05 0.55 -6.52
N VAL A 51 -11.24 -0.67 -6.02
CA VAL A 51 -11.00 -1.01 -4.62
C VAL A 51 -9.60 -1.55 -4.42
N ASN A 52 -9.17 -2.53 -5.22
CA ASN A 52 -7.84 -3.10 -5.13
C ASN A 52 -7.18 -3.17 -6.50
N GLY A 53 -5.93 -2.72 -6.63
CA GLY A 53 -5.19 -2.83 -7.88
C GLY A 53 -5.17 -4.24 -8.42
N SER A 54 -5.59 -4.43 -9.69
CA SER A 54 -5.57 -5.72 -10.37
C SER A 54 -4.15 -6.25 -10.44
N ARG A 55 -3.97 -7.52 -10.06
CA ARG A 55 -2.66 -8.15 -9.92
C ARG A 55 -2.73 -9.65 -10.05
N PHE A 56 -1.63 -10.27 -10.40
CA PHE A 56 -1.42 -11.70 -10.22
C PHE A 56 0.00 -11.94 -9.69
N GLY A 57 0.21 -13.06 -9.02
CA GLY A 57 1.52 -13.36 -8.46
C GLY A 57 1.70 -14.83 -8.14
N LEU A 58 2.96 -15.18 -7.96
CA LEU A 58 3.42 -16.46 -7.46
C LEU A 58 4.06 -16.25 -6.09
N LYS A 59 3.69 -17.05 -5.13
CA LYS A 59 4.35 -17.09 -3.81
C LYS A 59 4.66 -18.52 -3.44
N GLY A 60 5.78 -18.73 -2.79
CA GLY A 60 6.18 -20.04 -2.32
C GLY A 60 6.84 -19.98 -0.96
N SER A 61 6.80 -21.12 -0.28
CA SER A 61 7.46 -21.33 1.00
C SER A 61 8.03 -22.73 1.04
N GLU A 62 9.26 -22.85 1.50
CA GLU A 62 9.99 -24.10 1.74
C GLU A 62 10.36 -24.19 3.22
N ASP A 63 10.04 -25.30 3.87
CA ASP A 63 10.45 -25.56 5.24
C ASP A 63 11.91 -26.08 5.23
N LEU A 64 12.81 -25.33 5.85
CA LEU A 64 14.23 -25.68 5.95
C LEU A 64 14.56 -26.49 7.21
N GLY A 65 13.56 -26.81 8.03
CA GLY A 65 13.71 -27.47 9.30
C GLY A 65 14.01 -26.51 10.45
N GLY A 66 13.88 -26.99 11.69
CA GLY A 66 14.14 -26.19 12.89
C GLY A 66 13.25 -24.94 13.05
N GLY A 67 12.10 -24.88 12.36
CA GLY A 67 11.21 -23.71 12.33
C GLY A 67 11.67 -22.59 11.39
N LEU A 68 12.71 -22.82 10.58
CA LEU A 68 13.20 -21.91 9.56
C LEU A 68 12.50 -22.19 8.23
N LYS A 69 12.09 -21.13 7.51
CA LYS A 69 11.47 -21.20 6.18
C LYS A 69 12.16 -20.25 5.23
N ALA A 70 12.38 -20.71 4.00
CA ALA A 70 12.64 -19.85 2.86
C ALA A 70 11.33 -19.46 2.19
N LEU A 71 11.21 -18.24 1.68
CA LEU A 71 10.02 -17.76 1.01
C LEU A 71 10.38 -16.89 -0.19
N PHE A 72 9.48 -16.83 -1.17
CA PHE A 72 9.57 -15.88 -2.27
C PHE A 72 8.20 -15.35 -2.66
N VAL A 73 8.18 -14.17 -3.25
CA VAL A 73 6.99 -13.56 -3.87
C VAL A 73 7.40 -12.86 -5.15
N LEU A 74 6.64 -13.12 -6.22
CA LEU A 74 6.70 -12.41 -7.49
C LEU A 74 5.30 -11.90 -7.81
N GLU A 75 5.07 -10.58 -7.85
CA GLU A 75 3.75 -9.99 -8.06
C GLU A 75 3.79 -8.93 -9.16
N ASN A 76 2.94 -9.13 -10.16
CA ASN A 76 2.69 -8.21 -11.28
C ASN A 76 1.40 -7.44 -11.05
N GLY A 77 1.40 -6.13 -11.30
CA GLY A 77 0.19 -5.34 -11.45
C GLY A 77 -0.20 -5.22 -12.91
N PHE A 78 -1.47 -5.21 -13.22
CA PHE A 78 -1.97 -4.99 -14.58
C PHE A 78 -3.22 -4.13 -14.61
N LYS A 79 -3.51 -3.57 -15.77
CA LYS A 79 -4.72 -2.82 -16.06
C LYS A 79 -5.77 -3.75 -16.67
N ALA A 80 -6.81 -4.11 -15.92
CA ALA A 80 -7.82 -5.07 -16.39
C ALA A 80 -8.76 -4.48 -17.47
N ASP A 81 -8.83 -3.16 -17.58
CA ASP A 81 -9.57 -2.42 -18.60
C ASP A 81 -8.89 -2.43 -19.98
N THR A 82 -7.55 -2.47 -20.02
CA THR A 82 -6.76 -2.38 -21.26
C THR A 82 -5.86 -3.59 -21.53
N GLY A 83 -5.67 -4.47 -20.53
CA GLY A 83 -4.71 -5.58 -20.58
C GLY A 83 -3.24 -5.14 -20.45
N ALA A 84 -2.96 -3.86 -20.24
CA ALA A 84 -1.60 -3.36 -20.11
C ALA A 84 -0.94 -3.85 -18.82
N ILE A 85 0.37 -4.14 -18.89
CA ILE A 85 1.17 -4.39 -17.69
C ILE A 85 1.25 -3.06 -16.92
N GLY A 86 0.77 -3.07 -15.68
CA GLY A 86 0.97 -1.97 -14.77
C GLY A 86 2.29 -2.20 -14.04
N GLY A 87 3.35 -1.51 -14.37
CA GLY A 87 4.49 -1.38 -13.47
C GLY A 87 3.95 -0.98 -12.09
N GLY A 88 4.64 -1.35 -11.00
CA GLY A 88 4.21 -1.01 -9.64
C GLY A 88 4.10 0.49 -9.43
N ALA A 89 3.17 1.11 -10.13
CA ALA A 89 2.78 2.48 -9.92
C ALA A 89 2.17 2.51 -8.54
N GLY A 90 2.83 3.15 -7.62
CA GLY A 90 2.16 3.78 -6.50
C GLY A 90 0.97 4.53 -7.11
N LEU A 91 -0.18 4.38 -6.55
CA LEU A 91 -1.48 4.83 -7.07
C LEU A 91 -1.58 6.34 -7.35
N ASN A 92 -0.52 7.14 -7.22
CA ASN A 92 -0.54 8.59 -7.25
C ASN A 92 0.64 9.28 -7.96
N GLY A 93 1.12 8.72 -9.08
CA GLY A 93 1.95 9.50 -10.00
C GLY A 93 3.37 9.83 -9.54
N ILE A 94 3.86 9.22 -8.45
CA ILE A 94 5.30 9.21 -8.18
C ILE A 94 5.94 8.33 -9.23
N THR A 95 6.85 8.92 -9.98
CA THR A 95 7.80 8.19 -10.80
C THR A 95 8.66 7.31 -9.89
N ASN A 96 8.17 6.09 -9.63
CA ASN A 96 9.05 5.03 -9.17
C ASN A 96 10.23 4.96 -10.13
N THR A 97 11.42 4.78 -9.61
CA THR A 97 12.63 4.50 -10.38
C THR A 97 12.51 3.23 -11.23
N LYS A 98 11.37 2.54 -11.18
CA LYS A 98 11.08 1.33 -11.95
C LYS A 98 10.54 1.66 -13.33
N PRO A 99 11.00 0.95 -14.36
CA PRO A 99 10.37 1.04 -15.68
C PRO A 99 8.88 0.75 -15.59
N ALA A 100 8.05 1.50 -16.30
CA ALA A 100 6.60 1.25 -16.40
C ALA A 100 6.27 -0.17 -16.92
N THR A 101 7.25 -0.85 -17.50
CA THR A 101 7.20 -2.20 -18.06
C THR A 101 7.74 -3.28 -17.11
N ALA A 102 8.04 -2.96 -15.84
CA ALA A 102 8.55 -3.95 -14.89
C ALA A 102 7.54 -5.07 -14.67
N MET A 103 7.88 -6.31 -15.07
CA MET A 103 6.98 -7.45 -14.98
C MET A 103 6.55 -7.76 -13.55
N PHE A 104 7.44 -7.67 -12.57
CA PHE A 104 7.15 -7.86 -11.16
C PHE A 104 7.33 -6.57 -10.37
N GLY A 105 6.73 -5.48 -10.87
CA GLY A 105 6.90 -4.15 -10.31
C GLY A 105 6.29 -3.97 -8.93
N ARG A 106 5.32 -4.80 -8.52
CA ARG A 106 4.69 -4.69 -7.20
C ARG A 106 5.53 -5.37 -6.11
N LYS A 107 5.95 -6.62 -6.33
CA LYS A 107 6.82 -7.37 -5.41
C LYS A 107 7.69 -8.34 -6.19
N ALA A 108 8.97 -8.42 -5.84
CA ALA A 108 9.90 -9.42 -6.35
C ALA A 108 10.99 -9.64 -5.29
N TYR A 109 10.81 -10.61 -4.40
CA TYR A 109 11.74 -10.82 -3.32
C TYR A 109 11.87 -12.28 -2.90
N VAL A 110 12.98 -12.58 -2.25
CA VAL A 110 13.25 -13.80 -1.50
C VAL A 110 13.40 -13.43 -0.01
N GLY A 111 13.08 -14.36 0.89
CA GLY A 111 13.21 -14.10 2.32
C GLY A 111 13.41 -15.35 3.15
N LEU A 112 13.70 -15.11 4.43
CA LEU A 112 13.78 -16.12 5.48
C LEU A 112 12.84 -15.74 6.61
N ALA A 113 12.10 -16.72 7.13
CA ALA A 113 11.20 -16.52 8.26
C ALA A 113 11.44 -17.62 9.33
N GLY A 114 11.25 -17.25 10.59
CA GLY A 114 11.44 -18.16 11.71
C GLY A 114 11.01 -17.54 13.04
N GLY A 115 11.45 -18.11 14.16
CA GLY A 115 11.21 -17.56 15.48
C GLY A 115 11.75 -16.14 15.69
N PHE A 116 12.69 -15.72 14.88
CA PHE A 116 13.25 -14.36 14.87
C PHE A 116 12.39 -13.33 14.11
N GLY A 117 11.34 -13.75 13.43
CA GLY A 117 10.54 -12.92 12.52
C GLY A 117 10.80 -13.22 11.06
N GLU A 118 10.77 -12.20 10.20
CA GLU A 118 10.89 -12.35 8.75
C GLU A 118 11.85 -11.31 8.17
N PHE A 119 12.76 -11.80 7.30
CA PHE A 119 13.73 -11.00 6.57
C PHE A 119 13.52 -11.17 5.07
N ARG A 120 13.49 -10.07 4.29
CA ARG A 120 13.23 -10.06 2.84
C ARG A 120 14.29 -9.22 2.11
N LEU A 121 14.63 -9.64 0.90
CA LEU A 121 15.58 -8.97 0.00
C LEU A 121 15.01 -8.89 -1.40
N GLY A 122 15.07 -7.72 -2.03
CA GLY A 122 14.64 -7.51 -3.41
C GLY A 122 13.76 -6.27 -3.59
N ASN A 123 12.72 -6.38 -4.41
CA ASN A 123 11.66 -5.39 -4.54
C ASN A 123 10.60 -5.64 -3.47
N VAL A 124 10.78 -5.07 -2.31
CA VAL A 124 9.94 -5.27 -1.11
C VAL A 124 9.18 -3.99 -0.80
N PRO A 125 7.89 -4.04 -0.45
CA PRO A 125 7.19 -2.91 0.14
C PRO A 125 7.93 -2.39 1.38
N THR A 126 7.91 -1.08 1.59
CA THR A 126 8.57 -0.47 2.75
C THR A 126 7.80 -0.76 4.04
N ALA A 127 8.47 -0.65 5.18
CA ALA A 127 7.80 -0.76 6.47
C ALA A 127 6.71 0.33 6.66
N TYR A 128 6.84 1.48 6.01
CA TYR A 128 5.79 2.50 6.00
C TYR A 128 4.55 2.02 5.21
N ASP A 129 4.76 1.39 4.04
CA ASP A 129 3.69 0.87 3.17
C ASP A 129 2.81 -0.18 3.87
N ASP A 130 3.39 -0.97 4.78
CA ASP A 130 2.63 -1.96 5.58
C ASP A 130 1.47 -1.34 6.38
N THR A 131 1.54 -0.05 6.68
CA THR A 131 0.56 0.65 7.52
C THR A 131 -0.20 1.74 6.80
N ALA A 132 0.24 2.14 5.61
CA ALA A 132 -0.19 3.37 4.94
C ALA A 132 -1.70 3.45 4.69
N ILE A 133 -2.35 2.31 4.57
CA ILE A 133 -3.76 2.20 4.16
C ILE A 133 -4.65 1.52 5.20
N ASN A 134 -4.12 1.08 6.34
CA ASN A 134 -4.83 0.19 7.28
C ASN A 134 -6.00 0.82 8.05
N ALA A 135 -6.23 2.13 7.93
CA ALA A 135 -7.35 2.82 8.57
C ALA A 135 -8.06 3.81 7.64
N ASN A 136 -8.00 3.58 6.32
CA ASN A 136 -8.75 4.35 5.34
C ASN A 136 -10.22 3.92 5.29
N SER A 137 -11.12 4.89 5.10
CA SER A 137 -12.54 4.63 4.83
C SER A 137 -12.77 4.12 3.39
N ILE A 138 -14.01 3.76 3.10
CA ILE A 138 -14.46 3.27 1.79
C ILE A 138 -13.60 2.10 1.31
N PHE A 139 -13.47 1.09 2.19
CA PHE A 139 -12.82 -0.19 1.91
C PHE A 139 -11.34 -0.04 1.55
N ASP A 140 -10.70 1.05 1.98
CA ASP A 140 -9.33 1.36 1.62
C ASP A 140 -9.10 1.45 0.10
N SER A 141 -10.09 1.97 -0.59
CA SER A 141 -10.15 2.05 -2.05
C SER A 141 -9.62 3.38 -2.59
N ASN A 142 -9.38 3.43 -3.91
CA ASN A 142 -9.09 4.67 -4.61
C ASN A 142 -10.21 5.72 -4.52
N TYR A 143 -11.38 5.31 -4.05
CA TYR A 143 -12.52 6.19 -3.80
C TYR A 143 -12.56 6.74 -2.38
N ALA A 144 -11.62 6.35 -1.50
CA ALA A 144 -11.50 6.96 -0.18
C ALA A 144 -11.18 8.46 -0.30
N PRO A 145 -11.83 9.34 0.48
CA PRO A 145 -11.59 10.78 0.40
C PRO A 145 -10.12 11.16 0.59
N ALA A 146 -9.38 10.41 1.41
CA ALA A 146 -7.96 10.61 1.64
C ALA A 146 -7.15 10.56 0.33
N TYR A 147 -7.50 9.67 -0.62
CA TYR A 147 -6.83 9.58 -1.91
C TYR A 147 -6.99 10.84 -2.78
N SER A 148 -8.11 11.53 -2.67
CA SER A 148 -8.36 12.78 -3.42
C SER A 148 -7.85 14.02 -2.70
N VAL A 149 -7.68 13.96 -1.38
CA VAL A 149 -7.43 15.12 -0.52
C VAL A 149 -6.00 15.20 0.00
N TRP A 150 -5.37 14.07 0.29
CA TRP A 150 -4.02 14.03 0.81
C TRP A 150 -2.99 14.16 -0.33
N ALA A 151 -2.42 15.34 -0.47
CA ALA A 151 -1.43 15.60 -1.51
C ALA A 151 -0.16 14.77 -1.35
N GLY A 152 0.21 14.47 -0.13
CA GLY A 152 1.43 13.79 0.22
C GLY A 152 1.22 12.38 0.79
N GLY A 153 0.12 12.13 1.49
CA GLY A 153 -0.08 10.91 2.26
C GLY A 153 -0.20 9.63 1.44
N HIS A 154 -0.48 9.75 0.15
CA HIS A 154 -0.44 8.65 -0.80
C HIS A 154 0.64 8.83 -1.87
N ASN A 155 1.45 9.88 -1.77
CA ASN A 155 2.53 10.22 -2.69
C ASN A 155 3.89 9.87 -2.07
N TYR A 156 4.03 8.67 -1.55
CA TYR A 156 5.26 8.12 -1.02
C TYR A 156 5.75 6.95 -1.88
N ASN A 157 7.05 6.67 -1.83
CA ASN A 157 7.63 5.53 -2.53
C ASN A 157 7.48 4.27 -1.67
N GLY A 158 6.39 3.52 -1.88
CA GLY A 158 6.07 2.32 -1.11
C GLY A 158 6.83 1.06 -1.54
N THR A 159 7.41 1.02 -2.76
CA THR A 159 8.13 -0.15 -3.28
C THR A 159 9.38 0.27 -4.05
N PRO A 160 10.42 0.75 -3.37
CA PRO A 160 11.58 1.39 -4.03
C PRO A 160 12.48 0.44 -4.85
N GLY A 161 12.42 -0.87 -4.64
CA GLY A 161 13.40 -1.82 -5.17
C GLY A 161 14.72 -1.80 -4.37
N ASN A 162 15.65 -2.73 -4.66
CA ASN A 162 16.97 -2.84 -4.00
C ASN A 162 16.88 -2.75 -2.47
N SER A 163 15.86 -3.39 -1.91
CA SER A 163 15.43 -3.21 -0.54
C SER A 163 15.79 -4.40 0.35
N VAL A 164 16.11 -4.08 1.58
CA VAL A 164 16.18 -4.99 2.72
C VAL A 164 15.01 -4.66 3.63
N TYR A 165 14.33 -5.67 4.13
CA TYR A 165 13.20 -5.53 5.03
C TYR A 165 13.29 -6.57 6.16
N TYR A 166 12.92 -6.15 7.36
CA TYR A 166 12.77 -7.02 8.52
C TYR A 166 11.46 -6.72 9.25
N ALA A 167 10.73 -7.77 9.65
CA ALA A 167 9.62 -7.68 10.58
C ALA A 167 9.83 -8.61 11.77
N SER A 168 9.57 -8.12 12.98
CA SER A 168 9.64 -8.92 14.21
C SER A 168 8.52 -9.95 14.28
N PRO A 169 8.65 -10.99 15.12
CA PRO A 169 7.50 -11.74 15.61
C PRO A 169 6.52 -10.80 16.32
N SER A 170 5.28 -11.28 16.51
CA SER A 170 4.30 -10.56 17.33
C SER A 170 4.56 -10.81 18.82
N PHE A 171 4.67 -9.74 19.57
CA PHE A 171 4.84 -9.75 21.03
C PHE A 171 3.58 -9.16 21.68
N GLY A 172 2.64 -10.01 22.07
CA GLY A 172 1.37 -9.56 22.67
C GLY A 172 0.53 -8.65 21.76
N GLY A 173 0.56 -8.90 20.45
CA GLY A 173 -0.12 -8.09 19.44
C GLY A 173 0.73 -6.94 18.87
N VAL A 174 1.91 -6.67 19.44
CA VAL A 174 2.84 -5.66 18.92
C VAL A 174 3.80 -6.28 17.90
N THR A 175 3.95 -5.65 16.75
CA THR A 175 4.97 -5.97 15.72
C THR A 175 5.77 -4.73 15.37
N LEU A 176 7.03 -4.92 15.04
CA LEU A 176 7.95 -3.88 14.59
C LEU A 176 8.45 -4.25 13.20
N ALA A 177 8.56 -3.28 12.29
CA ALA A 177 9.23 -3.52 11.03
C ALA A 177 10.17 -2.36 10.66
N ALA A 178 11.20 -2.69 9.89
CA ALA A 178 12.15 -1.73 9.35
C ALA A 178 12.54 -2.13 7.93
N SER A 179 12.75 -1.16 7.07
CA SER A 179 13.21 -1.39 5.71
C SER A 179 14.20 -0.31 5.28
N TYR A 180 15.09 -0.69 4.38
CA TYR A 180 16.03 0.23 3.75
C TYR A 180 16.23 -0.13 2.29
N ALA A 181 16.02 0.83 1.40
CA ALA A 181 16.34 0.71 -0.02
C ALA A 181 17.67 1.38 -0.31
N LEU A 182 18.57 0.62 -0.94
CA LEU A 182 19.87 1.11 -1.37
C LEU A 182 19.70 2.10 -2.52
N GLY A 183 20.38 3.23 -2.44
CA GLY A 183 20.46 4.17 -3.56
C GLY A 183 21.56 3.73 -4.54
N GLU A 184 21.23 3.73 -5.84
CA GLU A 184 22.18 3.38 -6.90
C GLU A 184 22.71 4.62 -7.63
N ASN A 185 22.58 5.79 -7.05
CA ASN A 185 22.91 7.10 -7.64
C ASN A 185 24.24 7.68 -7.13
N LYS A 186 25.17 6.83 -6.67
CA LYS A 186 26.51 7.26 -6.27
C LYS A 186 27.31 7.73 -7.48
N THR A 187 27.95 8.90 -7.34
CA THR A 187 28.88 9.46 -8.31
C THR A 187 30.25 9.71 -7.64
N THR A 188 31.21 10.21 -8.39
CA THR A 188 32.52 10.63 -7.83
C THR A 188 32.41 11.81 -6.86
N THR A 189 31.32 12.59 -6.95
CA THR A 189 31.11 13.79 -6.15
C THR A 189 29.94 13.69 -5.17
N MET A 190 29.06 12.65 -5.30
CA MET A 190 27.89 12.47 -4.45
C MET A 190 27.81 11.05 -3.89
N ASN A 191 27.49 10.93 -2.62
CA ASN A 191 27.14 9.63 -2.02
C ASN A 191 25.75 9.19 -2.48
N ALA A 192 25.56 7.87 -2.59
CA ALA A 192 24.26 7.28 -2.83
C ALA A 192 23.26 7.71 -1.75
N LYS A 193 22.03 7.99 -2.17
CA LYS A 193 20.92 8.36 -1.28
C LYS A 193 19.91 7.23 -1.26
N GLY A 194 19.55 6.76 -0.08
CA GLY A 194 18.61 5.65 0.13
C GLY A 194 17.26 6.11 0.67
N LEU A 195 16.39 5.14 0.87
CA LEU A 195 15.10 5.31 1.51
C LEU A 195 15.05 4.42 2.74
N GLY A 196 14.77 5.00 3.92
CA GLY A 196 14.59 4.28 5.17
C GLY A 196 13.15 4.39 5.67
N ALA A 197 12.60 3.29 6.19
CA ALA A 197 11.28 3.30 6.81
C ALA A 197 11.23 2.38 8.03
N ILE A 198 10.42 2.76 9.02
CA ILE A 198 10.13 1.98 10.22
C ILE A 198 8.64 2.04 10.55
N ASN A 199 8.11 1.02 11.19
CA ASN A 199 6.80 1.04 11.81
C ASN A 199 6.76 0.28 13.13
N VAL A 200 5.78 0.64 13.96
CA VAL A 200 5.27 -0.16 15.07
C VAL A 200 3.78 -0.29 14.90
N GLN A 201 3.27 -1.52 15.05
CA GLN A 201 1.85 -1.82 14.95
C GLN A 201 1.40 -2.61 16.17
N TYR A 202 0.19 -2.33 16.61
CA TYR A 202 -0.55 -3.12 17.58
C TYR A 202 -1.85 -3.60 16.96
N ALA A 203 -2.09 -4.90 17.02
CA ALA A 203 -3.34 -5.54 16.62
C ALA A 203 -3.76 -6.52 17.72
N GLY A 204 -4.82 -6.18 18.44
CA GLY A 204 -5.30 -7.00 19.56
C GLY A 204 -6.76 -6.68 19.90
N GLY A 205 -7.60 -7.75 19.97
CA GLY A 205 -9.04 -7.59 20.19
C GLY A 205 -9.65 -6.63 19.15
N PRO A 206 -10.44 -5.63 19.57
CA PRO A 206 -11.08 -4.68 18.66
C PRO A 206 -10.14 -3.56 18.18
N ILE A 207 -8.92 -3.49 18.69
CA ILE A 207 -8.01 -2.35 18.48
C ILE A 207 -6.97 -2.67 17.42
N TYR A 208 -6.80 -1.76 16.46
CA TYR A 208 -5.61 -1.61 15.65
C TYR A 208 -5.04 -0.21 15.82
N ALA A 209 -3.73 -0.11 16.02
CA ALA A 209 -3.01 1.15 16.08
C ALA A 209 -1.64 0.99 15.40
N SER A 210 -1.18 2.01 14.69
CA SER A 210 0.18 2.01 14.13
C SER A 210 0.79 3.40 14.11
N LEU A 211 2.12 3.42 14.18
CA LEU A 211 2.94 4.60 13.93
C LEU A 211 4.04 4.21 12.95
N ALA A 212 4.17 4.97 11.89
CA ALA A 212 5.19 4.73 10.87
C ALA A 212 5.93 6.02 10.49
N TYR A 213 7.18 5.87 10.11
CA TYR A 213 8.03 6.94 9.59
C TYR A 213 8.77 6.45 8.36
N GLN A 214 8.86 7.31 7.35
CA GLN A 214 9.68 7.09 6.15
C GLN A 214 10.46 8.35 5.81
N GLU A 215 11.72 8.20 5.43
CA GLU A 215 12.53 9.25 4.83
C GLU A 215 13.03 8.79 3.47
N ASP A 216 12.53 9.41 2.41
CA ASP A 216 12.95 9.16 1.03
C ASP A 216 13.96 10.22 0.60
N LYS A 217 15.21 9.80 0.38
CA LYS A 217 16.31 10.61 -0.16
C LYS A 217 16.70 10.21 -1.59
N THR A 218 15.98 9.24 -2.19
CA THR A 218 16.33 8.70 -3.53
C THR A 218 16.00 9.69 -4.65
N SER A 219 15.10 10.61 -4.39
CA SER A 219 14.76 11.70 -5.32
C SER A 219 15.90 12.72 -5.35
N ALA A 220 16.88 12.51 -6.22
CA ALA A 220 17.99 13.43 -6.40
C ALA A 220 17.62 14.56 -7.38
N PRO A 221 18.00 15.82 -7.13
CA PRO A 221 17.98 16.84 -8.17
C PRO A 221 19.04 16.48 -9.23
N GLY A 222 18.66 16.40 -10.49
CA GLY A 222 19.65 16.36 -11.57
C GLY A 222 19.42 15.45 -12.75
N VAL A 223 18.35 14.66 -12.84
CA VAL A 223 18.03 13.91 -14.05
C VAL A 223 16.59 14.21 -14.46
N GLY A 224 16.43 15.18 -15.37
CA GLY A 224 15.17 15.45 -16.09
C GLY A 224 14.06 16.12 -15.29
N THR A 225 14.02 17.43 -15.29
CA THR A 225 12.88 18.37 -15.27
C THR A 225 11.80 18.34 -14.20
N VAL A 226 11.85 17.51 -13.16
CA VAL A 226 11.03 17.68 -11.96
C VAL A 226 11.94 17.53 -10.75
N ALA A 227 12.07 18.59 -9.97
CA ALA A 227 12.69 18.54 -8.65
C ALA A 227 11.79 17.67 -7.77
N THR A 228 12.06 16.38 -7.71
CA THR A 228 11.42 15.49 -6.75
C THR A 228 12.06 15.76 -5.41
N ASN A 229 11.34 16.48 -4.56
CA ASN A 229 11.79 16.77 -3.20
C ASN A 229 11.91 15.46 -2.42
N ALA A 230 12.99 15.32 -1.66
CA ALA A 230 13.04 14.27 -0.64
C ALA A 230 11.94 14.53 0.39
N TYR A 231 11.25 13.49 0.82
CA TYR A 231 10.14 13.59 1.74
C TYR A 231 10.42 12.85 3.04
N LYS A 232 9.87 13.40 4.13
CA LYS A 232 9.74 12.73 5.42
C LYS A 232 8.26 12.59 5.70
N ASP A 233 7.79 11.36 5.86
CA ASP A 233 6.41 11.03 6.16
C ASP A 233 6.31 10.44 7.56
N THR A 234 5.34 10.90 8.33
CA THR A 234 4.99 10.37 9.65
C THR A 234 3.50 10.07 9.65
N LEU A 235 3.13 8.82 9.85
CA LEU A 235 1.76 8.33 9.80
C LEU A 235 1.37 7.69 11.12
N ALA A 236 0.22 8.07 11.65
CA ALA A 236 -0.44 7.40 12.78
C ALA A 236 -1.83 6.93 12.33
N ASN A 237 -2.13 5.66 12.58
CA ASN A 237 -3.44 5.05 12.32
C ASN A 237 -4.04 4.52 13.61
N PHE A 238 -5.36 4.59 13.68
CA PHE A 238 -6.13 3.96 14.74
C PHE A 238 -7.47 3.47 14.20
N SER A 239 -7.86 2.26 14.57
CA SER A 239 -9.23 1.78 14.36
C SER A 239 -9.74 1.01 15.57
N TYR A 240 -11.04 1.09 15.78
CA TYR A 240 -11.74 0.38 16.86
C TYR A 240 -13.00 -0.29 16.30
N ASP A 241 -13.06 -1.60 16.44
CA ASP A 241 -14.20 -2.42 16.00
C ASP A 241 -15.17 -2.65 17.17
N LEU A 242 -16.33 -2.01 17.11
CA LEU A 242 -17.42 -2.17 18.07
C LEU A 242 -18.35 -3.35 17.75
N GLY A 243 -18.07 -4.11 16.68
CA GLY A 243 -18.92 -5.17 16.16
C GLY A 243 -20.07 -4.67 15.29
N VAL A 244 -20.73 -3.59 15.69
CA VAL A 244 -21.80 -2.94 14.91
C VAL A 244 -21.29 -1.82 14.01
N VAL A 245 -20.13 -1.27 14.32
CA VAL A 245 -19.43 -0.26 13.52
C VAL A 245 -17.94 -0.33 13.81
N LYS A 246 -17.10 -0.24 12.77
CA LYS A 246 -15.66 -0.06 12.90
C LYS A 246 -15.32 1.41 12.63
N LEU A 247 -14.75 2.07 13.61
CA LEU A 247 -14.28 3.45 13.50
C LEU A 247 -12.85 3.46 12.98
N LEU A 248 -12.52 4.41 12.10
CA LEU A 248 -11.26 4.52 11.40
C LEU A 248 -10.76 5.95 11.49
N THR A 249 -9.49 6.15 11.83
CA THR A 249 -8.84 7.47 11.79
C THR A 249 -7.37 7.36 11.46
N SER A 250 -6.86 8.35 10.74
CA SER A 250 -5.44 8.47 10.43
C SER A 250 -5.01 9.94 10.44
N TYR A 251 -3.77 10.14 10.82
CA TYR A 251 -3.06 11.41 10.68
C TYR A 251 -1.75 11.17 9.96
N ASN A 252 -1.48 11.92 8.90
CA ASN A 252 -0.19 11.93 8.24
C ASN A 252 0.40 13.33 8.20
N ARG A 253 1.70 13.41 8.43
CA ARG A 253 2.49 14.62 8.24
C ARG A 253 3.61 14.34 7.26
N GLN A 254 3.61 15.09 6.16
CA GLN A 254 4.68 15.07 5.18
C GLN A 254 5.48 16.36 5.24
N VAL A 255 6.80 16.25 5.15
CA VAL A 255 7.73 17.38 5.09
C VAL A 255 8.67 17.20 3.92
N ALA A 256 8.66 18.13 2.97
CA ALA A 256 9.58 18.18 1.83
C ALA A 256 10.84 18.98 2.13
N THR A 257 11.88 18.80 1.32
CA THR A 257 13.18 19.50 1.47
C THR A 257 13.11 21.01 1.24
N ASP A 258 12.09 21.49 0.52
CA ASP A 258 11.82 22.92 0.30
C ASP A 258 11.06 23.60 1.44
N ASN A 259 10.91 22.92 2.60
CA ASN A 259 10.08 23.32 3.74
C ASN A 259 8.57 23.34 3.47
N THR A 260 8.10 22.73 2.39
CA THR A 260 6.68 22.43 2.24
C THR A 260 6.28 21.40 3.29
N LYS A 261 5.21 21.65 4.02
CA LYS A 261 4.65 20.76 5.04
C LYS A 261 3.18 20.53 4.72
N SER A 262 2.75 19.27 4.78
CA SER A 262 1.34 18.89 4.64
C SER A 262 0.90 18.17 5.90
N ASP A 263 -0.10 18.72 6.57
CA ASP A 263 -0.80 18.09 7.70
C ASP A 263 -2.11 17.52 7.18
N GLN A 264 -2.33 16.21 7.33
CA GLN A 264 -3.39 15.45 6.70
C GLN A 264 -4.11 14.62 7.75
N PHE A 265 -5.43 14.62 7.70
CA PHE A 265 -6.28 13.92 8.66
C PHE A 265 -7.44 13.24 7.95
N GLN A 266 -7.83 12.08 8.44
CA GLN A 266 -9.08 11.42 8.04
C GLN A 266 -9.83 10.81 9.22
N LEU A 267 -11.14 10.68 9.04
CA LEU A 267 -12.05 9.98 9.92
C LEU A 267 -13.03 9.18 9.06
N GLY A 268 -13.35 7.98 9.47
CA GLY A 268 -14.29 7.12 8.75
C GLY A 268 -14.95 6.09 9.62
N ALA A 269 -15.93 5.42 9.04
CA ALA A 269 -16.62 4.31 9.68
C ALA A 269 -17.06 3.28 8.64
N ASP A 270 -16.94 2.00 9.00
CA ASP A 270 -17.48 0.85 8.28
C ASP A 270 -18.61 0.24 9.11
N VAL A 271 -19.78 0.07 8.52
CA VAL A 271 -20.97 -0.48 9.17
C VAL A 271 -21.38 -1.77 8.47
N PRO A 272 -21.17 -2.95 9.09
CA PRO A 272 -21.69 -4.19 8.56
C PRO A 272 -23.22 -4.24 8.70
N VAL A 273 -23.91 -4.55 7.59
CA VAL A 273 -25.36 -4.70 7.54
C VAL A 273 -25.68 -6.15 7.17
N GLY A 274 -25.89 -6.98 8.16
CA GLY A 274 -26.01 -8.42 7.98
C GLY A 274 -24.69 -9.06 7.56
N ALA A 275 -24.77 -10.21 6.88
CA ALA A 275 -23.60 -11.03 6.55
C ALA A 275 -22.87 -10.60 5.26
N ALA A 276 -23.51 -9.87 4.36
CA ALA A 276 -23.00 -9.63 3.02
C ALA A 276 -22.75 -8.17 2.70
N LEU A 277 -23.46 -7.23 3.30
CA LEU A 277 -23.36 -5.80 2.99
C LEU A 277 -22.50 -5.08 4.02
N THR A 278 -21.58 -4.25 3.55
CA THR A 278 -20.86 -3.27 4.37
C THR A 278 -21.07 -1.88 3.76
N LEU A 279 -21.53 -0.95 4.57
CA LEU A 279 -21.57 0.47 4.22
C LEU A 279 -20.32 1.14 4.80
N SER A 280 -19.74 2.07 4.07
CA SER A 280 -18.59 2.84 4.52
C SER A 280 -18.76 4.32 4.22
N GLY A 281 -18.28 5.17 5.12
CA GLY A 281 -18.28 6.60 4.91
C GLY A 281 -17.03 7.22 5.54
N GLY A 282 -16.58 8.35 5.00
CA GLY A 282 -15.44 9.04 5.54
C GLY A 282 -15.30 10.49 5.11
N TYR A 283 -14.49 11.19 5.87
CA TYR A 283 -14.07 12.56 5.61
C TYR A 283 -12.55 12.66 5.70
N ALA A 284 -11.96 13.46 4.82
CA ALA A 284 -10.53 13.76 4.84
C ALA A 284 -10.27 15.26 4.71
N TYR A 285 -9.18 15.70 5.32
CA TYR A 285 -8.70 17.08 5.29
C TYR A 285 -7.20 17.10 5.12
N SER A 286 -6.70 18.10 4.38
CA SER A 286 -5.27 18.39 4.23
C SER A 286 -5.03 19.90 4.26
N LYS A 287 -3.91 20.29 4.86
CA LYS A 287 -3.44 21.67 4.91
C LYS A 287 -1.96 21.72 4.57
N ASP A 288 -1.66 22.38 3.46
CA ASP A 288 -0.29 22.57 3.00
C ASP A 288 0.23 23.95 3.41
N LYS A 289 1.51 23.98 3.78
CA LYS A 289 2.22 25.20 4.18
C LYS A 289 3.59 25.24 3.53
N LEU A 290 4.00 26.41 3.09
CA LEU A 290 5.37 26.71 2.67
C LEU A 290 5.94 27.78 3.59
N ASN A 291 7.07 27.51 4.25
CA ASN A 291 7.71 28.42 5.21
C ASN A 291 6.73 28.96 6.29
N GLY A 292 5.83 28.10 6.76
CA GLY A 292 4.83 28.43 7.78
C GLY A 292 3.54 29.07 7.27
N SER A 293 3.52 29.63 6.07
CA SER A 293 2.33 30.23 5.44
C SER A 293 1.49 29.15 4.76
N THR A 294 0.17 29.17 4.97
CA THR A 294 -0.75 28.24 4.29
C THR A 294 -0.80 28.55 2.81
N THR A 295 -0.50 27.53 2.00
CA THR A 295 -0.56 27.62 0.53
C THR A 295 -1.83 27.00 -0.03
N GLU A 296 -2.34 25.93 0.63
CA GLU A 296 -3.51 25.22 0.16
C GLU A 296 -4.25 24.51 1.29
N LYS A 297 -5.55 24.34 1.12
CA LYS A 297 -6.42 23.48 1.94
C LYS A 297 -7.23 22.58 1.02
N ARG A 298 -7.36 21.30 1.39
CA ARG A 298 -8.21 20.34 0.71
C ARG A 298 -9.12 19.67 1.71
N GLN A 299 -10.31 19.32 1.28
CA GLN A 299 -11.26 18.54 2.08
C GLN A 299 -12.13 17.70 1.15
N GLY A 300 -12.62 16.58 1.67
CA GLY A 300 -13.50 15.71 0.90
C GLY A 300 -14.25 14.76 1.82
N PHE A 301 -15.34 14.23 1.30
CA PHE A 301 -16.09 13.17 1.93
C PHE A 301 -16.47 12.12 0.87
N GLY A 302 -16.73 10.92 1.33
CA GLY A 302 -17.14 9.84 0.45
C GLY A 302 -18.04 8.85 1.17
N LEU A 303 -18.82 8.14 0.37
CA LEU A 303 -19.69 7.05 0.80
C LEU A 303 -19.48 5.85 -0.12
N GLY A 304 -19.59 4.66 0.41
CA GLY A 304 -19.46 3.42 -0.35
C GLY A 304 -20.31 2.30 0.21
N ALA A 305 -20.66 1.36 -0.65
CA ALA A 305 -21.30 0.11 -0.28
C ALA A 305 -20.58 -1.05 -0.97
N LYS A 306 -20.34 -2.11 -0.23
CA LYS A 306 -19.72 -3.35 -0.72
C LYS A 306 -20.63 -4.52 -0.37
N TYR A 307 -21.00 -5.32 -1.37
CA TYR A 307 -21.86 -6.49 -1.21
C TYR A 307 -21.10 -7.76 -1.63
N ALA A 308 -20.87 -8.65 -0.68
CA ALA A 308 -20.17 -9.92 -0.89
C ALA A 308 -21.11 -10.92 -1.59
N LEU A 309 -20.75 -11.33 -2.81
CA LEU A 309 -21.42 -12.40 -3.55
C LEU A 309 -20.88 -13.78 -3.12
N SER A 310 -19.62 -13.83 -2.73
CA SER A 310 -18.92 -15.00 -2.21
C SER A 310 -17.72 -14.58 -1.36
N LYS A 311 -16.95 -15.54 -0.80
CA LYS A 311 -15.68 -15.26 -0.10
C LYS A 311 -14.62 -14.60 -1.01
N ARG A 312 -14.74 -14.71 -2.34
CA ARG A 312 -13.75 -14.23 -3.32
C ARG A 312 -14.29 -13.14 -4.25
N THR A 313 -15.60 -12.88 -4.23
CA THR A 313 -16.24 -11.97 -5.19
C THR A 313 -17.17 -11.01 -4.47
N PHE A 314 -17.02 -9.72 -4.76
CA PHE A 314 -17.96 -8.71 -4.31
C PHE A 314 -18.22 -7.67 -5.41
N VAL A 315 -19.37 -7.04 -5.32
CA VAL A 315 -19.70 -5.83 -6.06
C VAL A 315 -19.65 -4.64 -5.12
N TYR A 316 -19.35 -3.47 -5.65
CA TYR A 316 -19.27 -2.25 -4.86
C TYR A 316 -19.77 -1.03 -5.61
N THR A 317 -20.14 -0.01 -4.85
CA THR A 317 -20.37 1.34 -5.36
C THR A 317 -19.72 2.35 -4.44
N ALA A 318 -19.27 3.47 -5.00
CA ALA A 318 -18.67 4.56 -4.25
C ALA A 318 -19.03 5.91 -4.87
N ALA A 319 -19.16 6.92 -4.01
CA ALA A 319 -19.27 8.32 -4.40
C ALA A 319 -18.30 9.15 -3.54
N THR A 320 -17.44 9.95 -4.18
CA THR A 320 -16.44 10.78 -3.50
C THR A 320 -16.55 12.21 -4.01
N PHE A 321 -16.47 13.15 -3.10
CA PHE A 321 -16.50 14.58 -3.35
C PHE A 321 -15.29 15.22 -2.71
N ALA A 322 -14.53 15.98 -3.47
CA ALA A 322 -13.33 16.66 -3.01
C ALA A 322 -13.32 18.13 -3.42
N GLU A 323 -12.70 18.94 -2.60
CA GLU A 323 -12.53 20.36 -2.80
C GLU A 323 -11.09 20.77 -2.47
N GLN A 324 -10.49 21.54 -3.36
CA GLN A 324 -9.16 22.11 -3.21
C GLN A 324 -9.25 23.62 -3.28
N LYS A 325 -8.64 24.31 -2.31
CA LYS A 325 -8.65 25.75 -2.20
C LYS A 325 -7.22 26.28 -2.03
N PRO A 326 -6.53 26.67 -3.11
CA PRO A 326 -5.27 27.40 -3.05
C PRO A 326 -5.48 28.76 -2.36
N THR A 327 -4.48 29.24 -1.61
CA THR A 327 -4.52 30.58 -1.01
C THR A 327 -4.43 31.63 -2.12
N GLY A 328 -5.40 32.55 -2.19
CA GLY A 328 -5.49 33.53 -3.26
C GLY A 328 -5.93 32.98 -4.62
N GLY A 329 -6.22 31.68 -4.72
CA GLY A 329 -6.62 31.04 -5.96
C GLY A 329 -8.10 30.64 -6.02
N THR A 330 -8.53 30.19 -7.19
CA THR A 330 -9.88 29.70 -7.43
C THR A 330 -10.07 28.30 -6.83
N LYS A 331 -11.21 28.11 -6.17
CA LYS A 331 -11.61 26.81 -5.64
C LYS A 331 -11.86 25.81 -6.78
N VAL A 332 -11.26 24.62 -6.67
CA VAL A 332 -11.48 23.48 -7.55
C VAL A 332 -12.29 22.42 -6.80
N LYS A 333 -13.34 21.89 -7.43
CA LYS A 333 -14.16 20.80 -6.90
C LYS A 333 -14.12 19.64 -7.85
N GLY A 334 -14.14 18.42 -7.30
CA GLY A 334 -14.25 17.18 -8.05
C GLY A 334 -15.27 16.25 -7.43
N ASP A 335 -15.93 15.48 -8.26
CA ASP A 335 -16.80 14.37 -7.85
C ASP A 335 -16.48 13.13 -8.69
N VAL A 336 -16.64 11.98 -8.05
CA VAL A 336 -16.50 10.65 -8.66
C VAL A 336 -17.64 9.77 -8.19
N TYR A 337 -18.23 9.04 -9.12
CA TYR A 337 -19.19 7.96 -8.83
C TYR A 337 -18.71 6.71 -9.53
N ALA A 338 -18.73 5.60 -8.85
CA ALA A 338 -18.26 4.32 -9.40
C ALA A 338 -19.18 3.16 -9.01
N VAL A 339 -19.22 2.17 -9.89
CA VAL A 339 -19.77 0.84 -9.62
C VAL A 339 -18.81 -0.19 -10.20
N GLY A 340 -18.46 -1.20 -9.42
CA GLY A 340 -17.47 -2.18 -9.86
C GLY A 340 -17.67 -3.55 -9.27
N VAL A 341 -16.85 -4.47 -9.75
CA VAL A 341 -16.75 -5.86 -9.29
C VAL A 341 -15.31 -6.25 -9.09
N GLN A 342 -15.05 -6.94 -7.98
CA GLN A 342 -13.75 -7.54 -7.71
C GLN A 342 -13.89 -9.04 -7.55
N HIS A 343 -12.95 -9.79 -8.14
CA HIS A 343 -12.78 -11.22 -7.95
C HIS A 343 -11.34 -11.53 -7.56
N SER A 344 -11.18 -12.39 -6.53
CA SER A 344 -9.87 -12.91 -6.08
C SER A 344 -9.76 -14.40 -6.38
N PHE A 345 -8.61 -14.86 -6.84
CA PHE A 345 -8.36 -16.27 -7.16
C PHE A 345 -7.07 -16.81 -6.54
#